data_f0a1d1f3d31dee7acb740463e5025cf0
#
_entry.id   f0a1d1f3d31dee7acb740463e5025cf0
#
_cell.length_a   1.000
_cell.length_b   1.000
_cell.length_c   1.000
_cell.angle_alpha   90.00
_cell.angle_beta   90.00
_cell.angle_gamma   90.00
#
_symmetry.space_group_name_H-M   'P 1'
#
loop_
_entity.id
_entity.type
_entity.pdbx_description
1 polymer ?
#
loop_
_entity_poly.entity_id
_entity_poly.type
_entity_poly.pdbx_seq_one_letter_code
_entity_poly.pdbx_strand_id
1 'polypeptide(L)'
;MQFASIRIITDELDRLVSFYEQLTGITAERPAPPFAELVLPSVTLAIGHSQTVALFGAGSARAGDNHSVIIEFRVDDVDAEYTRLKTLVNEWVQEPTTMPWGNRSILFRDPDGNLVNLFTPVTEEAIQRFQGR
;
A
#
# COMPACT_ATOMS: atom_id res chain seq x y z
N MET A 1 0.28 3.14 23.56
CA MET A 1 -0.26 2.47 22.36
C MET A 1 0.46 2.99 21.13
N GLN A 2 0.90 2.09 20.25
CA GLN A 2 1.55 2.45 19.00
C GLN A 2 0.85 1.76 17.84
N PHE A 3 0.64 2.49 16.74
CA PHE A 3 0.15 1.89 15.51
C PHE A 3 1.29 1.12 14.84
N ALA A 4 1.21 -0.21 14.85
CA ALA A 4 2.32 -1.06 14.43
C ALA A 4 2.28 -1.41 12.93
N SER A 5 1.13 -1.86 12.44
CA SER A 5 1.01 -2.35 11.08
C SER A 5 -0.44 -2.43 10.62
N ILE A 6 -0.61 -2.46 9.31
CA ILE A 6 -1.80 -3.02 8.68
C ILE A 6 -1.40 -4.37 8.11
N ARG A 7 -2.26 -5.38 8.25
CA ARG A 7 -2.04 -6.70 7.66
C ARG A 7 -3.07 -6.96 6.57
N ILE A 8 -2.59 -7.24 5.35
CA ILE A 8 -3.43 -7.65 4.24
C ILE A 8 -3.43 -9.18 4.17
N ILE A 9 -4.61 -9.77 4.10
CA ILE A 9 -4.78 -11.20 3.91
C ILE A 9 -4.92 -11.51 2.41
N THR A 10 -4.17 -12.49 1.94
CA THR A 10 -4.12 -12.85 0.52
C THR A 10 -4.09 -14.37 0.34
N ASP A 11 -4.64 -14.85 -0.76
CA ASP A 11 -4.46 -16.25 -1.17
C ASP A 11 -3.22 -16.46 -2.05
N GLU A 12 -2.56 -15.35 -2.45
CA GLU A 12 -1.42 -15.33 -3.36
C GLU A 12 -0.28 -14.51 -2.76
N LEU A 13 0.36 -15.07 -1.73
CA LEU A 13 1.36 -14.35 -0.93
C LEU A 13 2.51 -13.79 -1.78
N ASP A 14 3.14 -14.65 -2.59
CA ASP A 14 4.33 -14.22 -3.34
C ASP A 14 4.00 -13.15 -4.38
N ARG A 15 2.82 -13.24 -5.01
CA ARG A 15 2.36 -12.25 -5.98
C ARG A 15 2.18 -10.89 -5.32
N LEU A 16 1.50 -10.84 -4.20
CA LEU A 16 1.23 -9.58 -3.51
C LEU A 16 2.52 -8.98 -2.91
N VAL A 17 3.36 -9.82 -2.33
CA VAL A 17 4.66 -9.38 -1.79
C VAL A 17 5.52 -8.79 -2.91
N SER A 18 5.64 -9.48 -4.05
CA SER A 18 6.42 -8.99 -5.19
C SER A 18 5.92 -7.64 -5.70
N PHE A 19 4.61 -7.46 -5.76
CA PHE A 19 4.03 -6.17 -6.15
C PHE A 19 4.51 -5.04 -5.24
N TYR A 20 4.38 -5.22 -3.93
CA TYR A 20 4.75 -4.18 -2.96
C TYR A 20 6.26 -4.00 -2.84
N GLU A 21 7.06 -5.04 -3.07
CA GLU A 21 8.51 -4.88 -3.17
C GLU A 21 8.90 -4.01 -4.36
N GLN A 22 8.28 -4.22 -5.50
CA GLN A 22 8.52 -3.40 -6.70
C GLN A 22 7.98 -1.98 -6.55
N LEU A 23 6.83 -1.83 -5.90
CA LEU A 23 6.24 -0.51 -5.65
C LEU A 23 7.13 0.33 -4.73
N THR A 24 7.60 -0.24 -3.64
CA THR A 24 8.30 0.49 -2.58
C THR A 24 9.82 0.49 -2.74
N GLY A 25 10.37 -0.45 -3.49
CA GLY A 25 11.81 -0.68 -3.57
C GLY A 25 12.39 -1.36 -2.32
N ILE A 26 11.53 -1.84 -1.41
CA ILE A 26 11.92 -2.46 -0.15
C ILE A 26 11.74 -3.97 -0.26
N THR A 27 12.77 -4.72 0.14
CA THR A 27 12.69 -6.18 0.22
C THR A 27 11.93 -6.58 1.48
N ALA A 28 10.92 -7.43 1.33
CA ALA A 28 10.14 -7.91 2.46
C ALA A 28 10.96 -8.85 3.36
N GLU A 29 10.73 -8.75 4.64
CA GLU A 29 11.18 -9.74 5.62
C GLU A 29 10.15 -10.87 5.67
N ARG A 30 10.62 -12.10 5.85
CA ARG A 30 9.74 -13.29 5.91
C ARG A 30 9.99 -14.05 7.21
N PRO A 31 9.34 -13.63 8.32
CA PRO A 31 9.51 -14.30 9.61
C PRO A 31 9.06 -15.76 9.61
N ALA A 32 8.09 -16.10 8.76
CA ALA A 32 7.59 -17.45 8.59
C ALA A 32 7.10 -17.64 7.15
N PRO A 33 7.02 -18.89 6.63
CA PRO A 33 6.62 -19.11 5.23
C PRO A 33 5.30 -18.48 4.81
N PRO A 34 4.23 -18.43 5.64
CA PRO A 34 2.94 -17.85 5.23
C PRO A 34 2.82 -16.35 5.50
N PHE A 35 3.91 -15.67 5.84
CA PHE A 35 3.85 -14.30 6.34
C PHE A 35 5.05 -13.46 5.87
N ALA A 36 4.79 -12.21 5.50
CA ALA A 36 5.83 -11.28 5.09
C ALA A 36 5.55 -9.87 5.66
N GLU A 37 6.61 -9.11 5.82
CA GLU A 37 6.54 -7.73 6.32
C GLU A 37 7.40 -6.81 5.48
N LEU A 38 6.79 -5.73 4.95
CA LEU A 38 7.54 -4.62 4.40
C LEU A 38 7.67 -3.56 5.49
N VAL A 39 8.87 -3.48 6.04
CA VAL A 39 9.17 -2.55 7.14
C VAL A 39 9.54 -1.20 6.54
N LEU A 40 8.60 -0.25 6.58
CA LEU A 40 8.81 1.11 6.12
C LEU A 40 9.18 2.01 7.30
N PRO A 41 9.76 3.20 7.05
CA PRO A 41 10.18 4.08 8.14
C PRO A 41 9.08 4.45 9.13
N SER A 42 7.84 4.61 8.65
CA SER A 42 6.72 5.07 9.48
C SER A 42 5.84 3.96 10.02
N VAL A 43 5.67 2.88 9.25
CA VAL A 43 4.75 1.79 9.62
C VAL A 43 5.11 0.54 8.80
N THR A 44 4.74 -0.62 9.31
CA THR A 44 4.91 -1.89 8.59
C THR A 44 3.66 -2.23 7.80
N LEU A 45 3.86 -2.62 6.55
CA LEU A 45 2.82 -3.27 5.75
C LEU A 45 3.05 -4.78 5.84
N ALA A 46 2.18 -5.47 6.57
CA ALA A 46 2.24 -6.92 6.74
C ALA A 46 1.34 -7.60 5.70
N ILE A 47 1.80 -8.75 5.21
CA ILE A 47 1.04 -9.54 4.23
C ILE A 47 1.03 -10.98 4.73
N GLY A 48 -0.17 -11.52 4.96
CA GLY A 48 -0.35 -12.87 5.47
C GLY A 48 -1.17 -13.72 4.52
N HIS A 49 -0.74 -14.97 4.33
CA HIS A 49 -1.56 -15.94 3.60
C HIS A 49 -2.85 -16.20 4.39
N SER A 50 -3.96 -16.45 3.69
CA SER A 50 -5.27 -16.70 4.30
C SER A 50 -5.26 -17.85 5.31
N GLN A 51 -4.36 -18.83 5.15
CA GLN A 51 -4.20 -19.92 6.13
C GLN A 51 -3.80 -19.42 7.53
N THR A 52 -3.22 -18.21 7.67
CA THR A 52 -2.85 -17.65 8.97
C THR A 52 -4.06 -17.13 9.76
N VAL A 53 -5.19 -16.91 9.10
CA VAL A 53 -6.39 -16.35 9.73
C VAL A 53 -6.94 -17.25 10.83
N ALA A 54 -6.87 -18.55 10.63
CA ALA A 54 -7.35 -19.51 11.64
C ALA A 54 -6.61 -19.42 12.97
N LEU A 55 -5.38 -18.87 12.97
CA LEU A 55 -4.59 -18.66 14.19
C LEU A 55 -5.16 -17.51 15.05
N PHE A 56 -5.87 -16.58 14.45
CA PHE A 56 -6.54 -15.48 15.15
C PHE A 56 -8.00 -15.85 15.46
N GLY A 57 -8.71 -16.25 14.44
CA GLY A 57 -10.12 -16.64 14.52
C GLY A 57 -10.60 -17.00 13.13
N ALA A 58 -10.96 -18.26 12.93
CA ALA A 58 -11.39 -18.78 11.64
C ALA A 58 -12.53 -17.92 11.06
N GLY A 59 -12.38 -17.48 9.81
CA GLY A 59 -13.36 -16.65 9.12
C GLY A 59 -13.38 -15.17 9.50
N SER A 60 -12.48 -14.74 10.38
CA SER A 60 -12.46 -13.32 10.83
C SER A 60 -11.93 -12.35 9.80
N ALA A 61 -11.20 -12.83 8.80
CA ALA A 61 -10.71 -12.03 7.68
C ALA A 61 -10.66 -12.89 6.42
N ARG A 62 -10.74 -12.27 5.25
CA ARG A 62 -10.76 -12.98 3.96
C ARG A 62 -9.91 -12.26 2.94
N ALA A 63 -9.25 -13.03 2.07
CA ALA A 63 -8.50 -12.52 0.95
C ALA A 63 -9.40 -11.78 -0.04
N GLY A 64 -8.93 -10.66 -0.60
CA GLY A 64 -9.61 -9.93 -1.66
C GLY A 64 -10.92 -9.24 -1.23
N ASP A 65 -11.17 -9.09 0.06
CA ASP A 65 -12.43 -8.59 0.60
C ASP A 65 -12.36 -7.13 1.07
N ASN A 66 -11.24 -6.47 0.92
CA ASN A 66 -11.09 -5.08 1.33
C ASN A 66 -11.64 -4.13 0.26
N HIS A 67 -12.62 -3.33 0.65
CA HIS A 67 -13.23 -2.31 -0.21
C HIS A 67 -13.36 -0.94 0.50
N SER A 68 -12.86 -0.82 1.73
CA SER A 68 -12.99 0.40 2.53
C SER A 68 -11.66 1.06 2.87
N VAL A 69 -10.60 0.27 3.03
CA VAL A 69 -9.27 0.80 3.40
C VAL A 69 -8.51 1.16 2.14
N ILE A 70 -7.96 2.39 2.12
CA ILE A 70 -7.06 2.86 1.07
C ILE A 70 -5.65 2.85 1.66
N ILE A 71 -4.73 2.20 0.96
CA ILE A 71 -3.32 2.15 1.38
C ILE A 71 -2.61 3.33 0.74
N GLU A 72 -2.09 4.25 1.58
CA GLU A 72 -1.54 5.50 1.09
C GLU A 72 -0.05 5.61 1.36
N PHE A 73 0.70 6.02 0.33
CA PHE A 73 2.13 6.31 0.43
C PHE A 73 2.40 7.74 -0.01
N ARG A 74 3.17 8.47 0.79
CA ARG A 74 3.67 9.78 0.37
C ARG A 74 4.97 9.58 -0.41
N VAL A 75 5.05 10.18 -1.59
CA VAL A 75 6.20 10.13 -2.47
C VAL A 75 6.68 11.55 -2.81
N ASP A 76 7.91 11.67 -3.26
CA ASP A 76 8.49 12.99 -3.57
C ASP A 76 7.96 13.57 -4.87
N ASP A 77 7.65 12.74 -5.86
CA ASP A 77 7.19 13.17 -7.18
C ASP A 77 6.23 12.14 -7.76
N VAL A 78 4.93 12.38 -7.58
CA VAL A 78 3.89 11.45 -8.01
C VAL A 78 3.82 11.29 -9.54
N ASP A 79 4.13 12.33 -10.30
CA ASP A 79 4.15 12.24 -11.76
C ASP A 79 5.26 11.30 -12.26
N ALA A 80 6.44 11.37 -11.63
CA ALA A 80 7.54 10.43 -11.92
C ALA A 80 7.16 8.99 -11.55
N GLU A 81 6.49 8.81 -10.41
CA GLU A 81 6.00 7.51 -10.00
C GLU A 81 4.96 6.94 -10.98
N TYR A 82 4.06 7.79 -11.46
CA TYR A 82 3.07 7.38 -12.46
C TYR A 82 3.75 6.79 -13.71
N THR A 83 4.80 7.46 -14.19
CA THR A 83 5.57 6.96 -15.33
C THR A 83 6.29 5.64 -15.02
N ARG A 84 6.93 5.58 -13.85
CA ARG A 84 7.68 4.38 -13.42
C ARG A 84 6.78 3.15 -13.27
N LEU A 85 5.57 3.34 -12.77
CA LEU A 85 4.68 2.24 -12.40
C LEU A 85 3.84 1.70 -13.55
N LYS A 86 3.94 2.25 -14.76
CA LYS A 86 3.11 1.81 -15.90
C LYS A 86 3.28 0.33 -16.25
N THR A 87 4.45 -0.24 -16.01
CA THR A 87 4.70 -1.66 -16.27
C THR A 87 4.30 -2.57 -15.11
N LEU A 88 4.15 -2.03 -13.90
CA LEU A 88 3.78 -2.78 -12.71
C LEU A 88 2.26 -2.81 -12.50
N VAL A 89 1.60 -1.67 -12.68
CA VAL A 89 0.18 -1.51 -12.39
C VAL A 89 -0.68 -1.93 -13.57
N ASN A 90 -1.65 -2.82 -13.33
CA ASN A 90 -2.57 -3.30 -14.36
C ASN A 90 -3.90 -2.53 -14.37
N GLU A 91 -4.33 -2.00 -13.24
CA GLU A 91 -5.61 -1.30 -13.14
C GLU A 91 -5.42 0.08 -12.53
N TRP A 92 -5.47 1.11 -13.36
CA TRP A 92 -5.46 2.51 -12.95
C TRP A 92 -6.86 2.98 -12.63
N VAL A 93 -7.01 3.71 -11.52
CA VAL A 93 -8.28 4.31 -11.11
C VAL A 93 -8.27 5.82 -11.37
N GLN A 94 -7.14 6.48 -11.13
CA GLN A 94 -7.02 7.92 -11.36
C GLN A 94 -5.59 8.27 -11.80
N GLU A 95 -5.50 9.05 -12.88
CA GLU A 95 -4.26 9.66 -13.34
C GLU A 95 -3.81 10.78 -12.39
N PRO A 96 -2.56 11.28 -12.51
CA PRO A 96 -2.10 12.37 -11.65
C PRO A 96 -3.06 13.55 -11.64
N THR A 97 -3.62 13.84 -10.48
CA THR A 97 -4.63 14.88 -10.28
C THR A 97 -4.36 15.60 -8.96
N THR A 98 -4.37 16.93 -8.99
CA THR A 98 -4.28 17.72 -7.77
C THR A 98 -5.64 17.79 -7.11
N MET A 99 -5.72 17.26 -5.89
CA MET A 99 -6.94 17.19 -5.12
C MET A 99 -7.23 18.53 -4.43
N PRO A 100 -8.50 18.80 -4.07
CA PRO A 100 -8.86 20.06 -3.40
C PRO A 100 -8.10 20.34 -2.11
N TRP A 101 -7.62 19.32 -1.42
CA TRP A 101 -6.84 19.46 -0.19
C TRP A 101 -5.33 19.61 -0.43
N GLY A 102 -4.90 19.76 -1.69
CA GLY A 102 -3.55 20.14 -2.03
C GLY A 102 -2.55 19.02 -2.26
N ASN A 103 -2.98 17.77 -2.21
CA ASN A 103 -2.15 16.64 -2.61
C ASN A 103 -2.37 16.33 -4.09
N ARG A 104 -1.28 16.06 -4.81
CA ARG A 104 -1.36 15.50 -6.15
C ARG A 104 -1.27 14.00 -6.02
N SER A 105 -2.27 13.29 -6.53
CA SER A 105 -2.49 11.87 -6.26
C SER A 105 -2.64 11.06 -7.53
N ILE A 106 -2.25 9.77 -7.44
CA ILE A 106 -2.63 8.73 -8.39
C ILE A 106 -3.29 7.59 -7.60
N LEU A 107 -4.28 6.94 -8.22
CA LEU A 107 -4.97 5.81 -7.61
C LEU A 107 -4.88 4.60 -8.55
N PHE A 108 -4.61 3.45 -7.96
CA PHE A 108 -4.56 2.18 -8.70
C PHE A 108 -4.89 1.01 -7.78
N ARG A 109 -5.10 -0.16 -8.39
CA ARG A 109 -5.37 -1.41 -7.66
C ARG A 109 -4.12 -2.27 -7.59
N ASP A 110 -3.90 -2.87 -6.43
CA ASP A 110 -2.91 -3.95 -6.32
C ASP A 110 -3.48 -5.26 -6.92
N PRO A 111 -2.70 -6.34 -7.01
CA PRO A 111 -3.19 -7.61 -7.60
C PRO A 111 -4.41 -8.21 -6.91
N ASP A 112 -4.65 -7.89 -5.66
CA ASP A 112 -5.81 -8.38 -4.90
C ASP A 112 -6.99 -7.40 -4.91
N GLY A 113 -6.87 -6.28 -5.65
CA GLY A 113 -7.93 -5.29 -5.76
C GLY A 113 -7.94 -4.22 -4.67
N ASN A 114 -6.95 -4.19 -3.78
CA ASN A 114 -6.83 -3.13 -2.80
C ASN A 114 -6.54 -1.79 -3.49
N LEU A 115 -7.22 -0.73 -3.05
CA LEU A 115 -6.98 0.60 -3.57
C LEU A 115 -5.70 1.18 -2.95
N VAL A 116 -4.81 1.65 -3.81
CA VAL A 116 -3.55 2.27 -3.41
C VAL A 116 -3.52 3.71 -3.90
N ASN A 117 -3.12 4.61 -3.04
CA ASN A 117 -2.92 6.02 -3.35
C ASN A 117 -1.46 6.38 -3.14
N LEU A 118 -0.82 6.90 -4.20
CA LEU A 118 0.45 7.61 -4.04
C LEU A 118 0.18 9.10 -4.16
N PHE A 119 0.76 9.90 -3.28
CA PHE A 119 0.53 11.33 -3.33
C PHE A 119 1.77 12.14 -2.96
N THR A 120 1.81 13.36 -3.50
CA THR A 120 2.81 14.38 -3.18
C THR A 120 2.06 15.64 -2.76
N PRO A 121 2.32 16.21 -1.57
CA PRO A 121 1.81 17.53 -1.21
C PRO A 121 2.38 18.57 -2.16
N VAL A 122 1.52 19.35 -2.84
CA VAL A 122 1.98 20.33 -3.84
C VAL A 122 1.53 21.76 -3.55
N THR A 123 0.53 21.97 -2.70
CA THR A 123 0.18 23.31 -2.23
C THR A 123 0.95 23.66 -0.97
N GLU A 124 1.14 24.94 -0.70
CA GLU A 124 1.83 25.37 0.51
C GLU A 124 1.16 24.83 1.78
N GLU A 125 -0.15 24.87 1.86
CA GLU A 125 -0.91 24.34 3.00
C GLU A 125 -0.71 22.84 3.18
N ALA A 126 -0.76 22.07 2.09
CA ALA A 126 -0.54 20.63 2.14
C ALA A 126 0.89 20.31 2.56
N ILE A 127 1.88 21.02 2.02
CA ILE A 127 3.29 20.83 2.38
C ILE A 127 3.48 21.07 3.86
N GLN A 128 2.92 22.15 4.41
CA GLN A 128 3.01 22.47 5.83
C GLN A 128 2.36 21.40 6.70
N ARG A 129 1.19 20.89 6.28
CA ARG A 129 0.48 19.84 7.02
C ARG A 129 1.31 18.56 7.19
N PHE A 130 2.16 18.24 6.23
CA PHE A 130 2.98 17.03 6.27
C PHE A 130 4.39 17.26 6.81
N GLN A 131 4.77 18.48 7.14
CA GLN A 131 6.06 18.76 7.76
C GLN A 131 6.15 18.07 9.12
N GLY A 132 7.26 17.37 9.36
CA GLY A 132 7.50 16.66 10.62
C GLY A 132 6.79 15.31 10.75
N ARG A 133 6.16 14.83 9.71
CA ARG A 133 5.51 13.52 9.70
C ARG A 133 6.31 12.50 8.91
#